data_fbad4c8f1b0ff89c0339efd5624dc8ac
#
_entry.id   fbad4c8f1b0ff89c0339efd5624dc8ac
#
_cell.length_a   1.000
_cell.length_b   1.000
_cell.length_c   1.000
_cell.angle_alpha   90.00
_cell.angle_beta   90.00
_cell.angle_gamma   90.00
#
_symmetry.space_group_name_H-M   'P 1'
#
loop_
_entity.id
_entity.type
_entity.pdbx_description
1 polymer ?
#
loop_
_entity_poly.entity_id
_entity_poly.type
_entity_poly.pdbx_seq_one_letter_code
_entity_poly.pdbx_strand_id
1 'polypeptide(L)'
;MADVLSLQALPGAPMSEGEAQGAQRSVYLDAYLAPLRPWLDKETVTEILVNRPGEVWIEDAALSGMQRVALPALDNRLLQRLAEQVARISHQGINREHPLLSATLSGYGGGQGSGARIQLVGPPATRSDWAMAIRRHRLLELPLDAYDRGPITPPVEQPAPDP
;
A
#
# COMPACT_ATOMS: atom_id res chain seq x y z
N MET A 1 52.76 2.06 22.83
CA MET A 1 51.66 1.97 23.78
C MET A 1 50.63 3.01 23.32
N ALA A 2 49.64 2.58 22.59
CA ALA A 2 48.57 3.44 22.06
C ALA A 2 47.32 3.09 22.86
N ASP A 3 46.79 4.10 23.53
CA ASP A 3 45.64 4.02 24.40
C ASP A 3 44.37 4.02 23.51
N VAL A 4 43.59 2.95 23.58
CA VAL A 4 42.34 2.80 22.88
C VAL A 4 41.25 3.44 23.72
N LEU A 5 40.88 4.68 23.39
CA LEU A 5 39.71 5.36 23.94
C LEU A 5 38.45 4.65 23.46
N SER A 6 37.89 3.82 24.32
CA SER A 6 36.52 3.29 24.17
C SER A 6 35.51 4.43 24.21
N LEU A 7 34.92 4.73 23.06
CA LEU A 7 33.78 5.62 22.97
C LEU A 7 32.54 4.89 23.50
N GLN A 8 32.25 5.06 24.78
CA GLN A 8 31.00 4.64 25.40
C GLN A 8 29.84 5.47 24.82
N ALA A 9 28.93 4.82 24.11
CA ALA A 9 27.69 5.41 23.71
C ALA A 9 26.88 5.81 24.95
N LEU A 10 26.57 7.10 25.06
CA LEU A 10 25.69 7.64 26.09
C LEU A 10 24.24 7.19 25.80
N PRO A 11 23.54 6.58 26.75
CA PRO A 11 22.13 6.30 26.61
C PRO A 11 21.32 7.59 26.89
N GLY A 12 20.39 7.92 25.97
CA GLY A 12 19.28 8.84 26.28
C GLY A 12 19.44 10.29 25.86
N ALA A 13 19.60 10.54 24.58
CA ALA A 13 19.14 11.84 24.08
C ALA A 13 17.61 11.83 24.06
N PRO A 14 16.92 12.86 24.58
CA PRO A 14 15.47 12.96 24.48
C PRO A 14 15.09 13.06 22.99
N MET A 15 14.19 12.17 22.55
CA MET A 15 13.65 12.24 21.19
C MET A 15 13.01 13.61 20.97
N SER A 16 13.26 14.21 19.82
CA SER A 16 12.62 15.49 19.47
C SER A 16 11.10 15.30 19.40
N GLU A 17 10.33 16.35 19.71
CA GLU A 17 8.86 16.27 19.63
C GLU A 17 8.36 15.80 18.26
N GLY A 18 9.09 16.10 17.19
CA GLY A 18 8.79 15.63 15.84
C GLY A 18 8.99 14.12 15.67
N GLU A 19 10.02 13.53 16.28
CA GLU A 19 10.27 12.09 16.26
C GLU A 19 9.25 11.32 17.10
N ALA A 20 8.87 11.85 18.26
CA ALA A 20 7.83 11.28 19.11
C ALA A 20 6.46 11.31 18.41
N GLN A 21 6.12 12.39 17.72
CA GLN A 21 4.89 12.50 16.93
C GLN A 21 4.90 11.57 15.71
N GLY A 22 6.03 11.42 15.04
CA GLY A 22 6.21 10.47 13.93
C GLY A 22 6.02 9.03 14.36
N ALA A 23 6.64 8.63 15.47
CA ALA A 23 6.50 7.30 16.07
C ALA A 23 5.06 7.03 16.51
N GLN A 24 4.39 7.98 17.13
CA GLN A 24 3.00 7.84 17.57
C GLN A 24 2.02 7.79 16.39
N ARG A 25 2.30 8.50 15.30
CA ARG A 25 1.53 8.43 14.04
C ARG A 25 1.65 7.05 13.40
N SER A 26 2.83 6.43 13.44
CA SER A 26 3.07 5.07 12.95
C SER A 26 2.29 4.02 13.75
N VAL A 27 2.26 4.11 15.07
CA VAL A 27 1.56 3.15 15.95
C VAL A 27 0.06 3.08 15.65
N TYR A 28 -0.62 4.21 15.45
CA TYR A 28 -2.05 4.21 15.10
C TYR A 28 -2.30 3.64 13.70
N LEU A 29 -1.46 3.96 12.74
CA LEU A 29 -1.57 3.40 11.39
C LEU A 29 -1.39 1.88 11.42
N ASP A 30 -0.40 1.39 12.14
CA ASP A 30 -0.14 -0.02 12.34
C ASP A 30 -1.33 -0.74 12.98
N ALA A 31 -1.94 -0.13 14.00
CA ALA A 31 -3.12 -0.69 14.66
C ALA A 31 -4.32 -0.79 13.72
N TYR A 32 -4.56 0.22 12.87
CA TYR A 32 -5.67 0.19 11.89
C TYR A 32 -5.40 -0.76 10.74
N LEU A 33 -4.14 -0.97 10.35
CA LEU A 33 -3.75 -1.92 9.32
C LEU A 33 -3.54 -3.35 9.86
N ALA A 34 -3.60 -3.56 11.19
CA ALA A 34 -3.38 -4.86 11.83
C ALA A 34 -4.22 -6.00 11.23
N PRO A 35 -5.53 -5.84 10.92
CA PRO A 35 -6.31 -6.89 10.29
C PRO A 35 -5.80 -7.31 8.89
N LEU A 36 -5.06 -6.45 8.21
CA LEU A 36 -4.51 -6.68 6.87
C LEU A 36 -3.06 -7.19 6.89
N ARG A 37 -2.41 -7.24 8.06
CA ARG A 37 -1.02 -7.69 8.22
C ARG A 37 -0.72 -9.03 7.55
N PRO A 38 -1.55 -10.08 7.62
CA PRO A 38 -1.26 -11.37 6.98
C PRO A 38 -0.99 -11.27 5.48
N TRP A 39 -1.53 -10.24 4.82
CA TRP A 39 -1.33 -9.99 3.39
C TRP A 39 -0.31 -8.88 3.14
N LEU A 40 -0.25 -7.86 3.99
CA LEU A 40 0.74 -6.80 3.88
C LEU A 40 2.18 -7.29 4.10
N ASP A 41 2.37 -8.30 4.95
CA ASP A 41 3.69 -8.88 5.22
C ASP A 41 4.09 -9.95 4.18
N LYS A 42 3.16 -10.39 3.32
CA LYS A 42 3.41 -11.39 2.30
C LYS A 42 3.94 -10.75 1.03
N GLU A 43 5.16 -11.10 0.61
CA GLU A 43 5.83 -10.50 -0.55
C GLU A 43 5.11 -10.74 -1.89
N THR A 44 4.40 -11.86 -2.03
CA THR A 44 3.69 -12.22 -3.25
C THR A 44 2.38 -11.45 -3.46
N VAL A 45 1.85 -10.80 -2.41
CA VAL A 45 0.63 -10.00 -2.53
C VAL A 45 0.95 -8.66 -3.21
N THR A 46 0.25 -8.37 -4.29
CA THR A 46 0.43 -7.18 -5.13
C THR A 46 -0.66 -6.14 -4.91
N GLU A 47 -1.89 -6.59 -4.63
CA GLU A 47 -3.02 -5.69 -4.43
C GLU A 47 -3.96 -6.21 -3.34
N ILE A 48 -4.50 -5.28 -2.56
CA ILE A 48 -5.51 -5.52 -1.53
C ILE A 48 -6.66 -4.54 -1.80
N LEU A 49 -7.87 -5.05 -2.07
CA LEU A 49 -9.04 -4.24 -2.35
C LEU A 49 -10.12 -4.48 -1.29
N VAL A 50 -10.73 -3.39 -0.84
CA VAL A 50 -11.90 -3.39 0.02
C VAL A 50 -13.00 -2.62 -0.70
N ASN A 51 -13.90 -3.33 -1.37
CA ASN A 51 -15.03 -2.73 -2.07
C ASN A 51 -16.20 -2.41 -1.13
N ARG A 52 -16.26 -3.11 0.01
CA ARG A 52 -17.21 -2.89 1.10
C ARG A 52 -16.64 -3.42 2.41
N PRO A 53 -17.09 -2.90 3.55
CA PRO A 53 -16.67 -3.39 4.86
C PRO A 53 -16.96 -4.90 5.05
N GLY A 54 -16.12 -5.55 5.84
CA GLY A 54 -16.27 -6.96 6.20
C GLY A 54 -15.73 -7.97 5.18
N GLU A 55 -15.20 -7.52 4.06
CA GLU A 55 -14.53 -8.39 3.09
C GLU A 55 -13.32 -7.71 2.46
N VAL A 56 -12.39 -8.51 2.03
CA VAL A 56 -11.18 -8.07 1.32
C VAL A 56 -10.93 -8.97 0.12
N TRP A 57 -10.46 -8.38 -0.96
CA TRP A 57 -10.03 -9.05 -2.18
C TRP A 57 -8.52 -8.91 -2.29
N ILE A 58 -7.84 -10.03 -2.45
CA ILE A 58 -6.37 -10.11 -2.46
C ILE A 58 -5.91 -10.60 -3.82
N GLU A 59 -5.03 -9.86 -4.46
CA GLU A 59 -4.25 -10.34 -5.59
C GLU A 59 -2.90 -10.84 -5.09
N ASP A 60 -2.65 -12.11 -5.29
CA ASP A 60 -1.41 -12.78 -4.91
C ASP A 60 -0.76 -13.35 -6.16
N ALA A 61 0.43 -12.86 -6.51
CA ALA A 61 1.16 -13.31 -7.70
C ALA A 61 1.51 -14.83 -7.70
N ALA A 62 1.45 -15.47 -6.53
CA ALA A 62 1.63 -16.92 -6.42
C ALA A 62 0.35 -17.72 -6.72
N LEU A 63 -0.79 -17.04 -6.85
CA LEU A 63 -2.10 -17.65 -7.08
C LEU A 63 -2.72 -17.10 -8.36
N SER A 64 -3.67 -17.83 -8.92
CA SER A 64 -4.44 -17.38 -10.09
C SER A 64 -5.66 -16.59 -9.64
N GLY A 65 -5.76 -15.35 -10.12
CA GLY A 65 -6.91 -14.48 -9.90
C GLY A 65 -7.01 -13.92 -8.48
N MET A 66 -8.01 -13.06 -8.27
CA MET A 66 -8.28 -12.43 -6.98
C MET A 66 -8.98 -13.40 -6.01
N GLN A 67 -8.49 -13.42 -4.77
CA GLN A 67 -9.05 -14.21 -3.68
C GLN A 67 -9.93 -13.33 -2.81
N ARG A 68 -11.19 -13.72 -2.61
CA ARG A 68 -12.10 -13.04 -1.69
C ARG A 68 -12.02 -13.67 -0.30
N VAL A 69 -11.82 -12.85 0.73
CA VAL A 69 -11.74 -13.27 2.13
C VAL A 69 -12.73 -12.47 2.97
N ALA A 70 -13.50 -13.15 3.82
CA ALA A 70 -14.32 -12.49 4.82
C ALA A 70 -13.41 -11.95 5.94
N LEU A 71 -13.55 -10.66 6.25
CA LEU A 71 -12.75 -9.98 7.28
C LEU A 71 -13.65 -9.04 8.10
N PRO A 72 -14.50 -9.56 9.00
CA PRO A 72 -15.45 -8.75 9.78
C PRO A 72 -14.80 -7.65 10.61
N ALA A 73 -13.52 -7.84 11.02
CA ALA A 73 -12.75 -6.84 11.74
C ALA A 73 -12.52 -5.54 10.93
N LEU A 74 -12.62 -5.61 9.60
CA LEU A 74 -12.48 -4.46 8.70
C LEU A 74 -13.84 -3.81 8.45
N ASP A 75 -14.41 -3.24 9.50
CA ASP A 75 -15.71 -2.58 9.46
C ASP A 75 -15.61 -1.14 8.89
N ASN A 76 -16.75 -0.52 8.63
CA ASN A 76 -16.82 0.84 8.07
C ASN A 76 -16.17 1.88 8.99
N ARG A 77 -16.26 1.70 10.30
CA ARG A 77 -15.67 2.59 11.31
C ARG A 77 -14.14 2.52 11.31
N LEU A 78 -13.60 1.30 11.17
CA LEU A 78 -12.15 1.11 11.05
C LEU A 78 -11.62 1.76 9.77
N LEU A 79 -12.30 1.57 8.63
CA LEU A 79 -11.94 2.17 7.35
C LEU A 79 -11.97 3.70 7.42
N GLN A 80 -12.97 4.30 8.05
CA GLN A 80 -13.04 5.74 8.27
C GLN A 80 -11.84 6.23 9.10
N ARG A 81 -11.55 5.60 10.22
CA ARG A 81 -10.41 5.96 11.09
C ARG A 81 -9.08 5.80 10.37
N LEU A 82 -8.95 4.75 9.57
CA LEU A 82 -7.77 4.56 8.72
C LEU A 82 -7.63 5.72 7.72
N ALA A 83 -8.72 6.13 7.07
CA ALA A 83 -8.72 7.25 6.14
C ALA A 83 -8.30 8.57 6.81
N GLU A 84 -8.86 8.87 7.99
CA GLU A 84 -8.50 10.04 8.79
C GLU A 84 -7.03 10.02 9.21
N GLN A 85 -6.51 8.84 9.58
CA GLN A 85 -5.11 8.67 9.97
C GLN A 85 -4.17 8.83 8.75
N VAL A 86 -4.50 8.24 7.61
CA VAL A 86 -3.72 8.41 6.36
C VAL A 86 -3.72 9.86 5.91
N ALA A 87 -4.88 10.54 5.96
CA ALA A 87 -4.99 11.96 5.64
C ALA A 87 -4.06 12.81 6.52
N ARG A 88 -4.04 12.53 7.83
CA ARG A 88 -3.19 13.23 8.80
C ARG A 88 -1.70 13.06 8.51
N ILE A 89 -1.24 11.83 8.25
CA ILE A 89 0.20 11.57 8.00
C ILE A 89 0.65 12.06 6.63
N SER A 90 -0.27 12.14 5.64
CA SER A 90 0.02 12.65 4.30
C SER A 90 -0.26 14.15 4.15
N HIS A 91 -0.64 14.83 5.23
CA HIS A 91 -0.99 16.25 5.24
C HIS A 91 -2.10 16.62 4.23
N GLN A 92 -3.08 15.73 4.05
CA GLN A 92 -4.22 15.90 3.19
C GLN A 92 -5.51 15.99 4.01
N GLY A 93 -6.56 16.56 3.41
CA GLY A 93 -7.92 16.50 3.95
C GLY A 93 -8.71 15.33 3.36
N ILE A 94 -9.59 14.75 4.17
CA ILE A 94 -10.63 13.83 3.68
C ILE A 94 -11.94 14.16 4.38
N ASN A 95 -12.96 14.51 3.61
CA ASN A 95 -14.28 14.90 4.09
C ASN A 95 -15.32 14.77 2.98
N ARG A 96 -16.53 15.24 3.22
CA ARG A 96 -17.63 15.16 2.23
C ARG A 96 -17.38 15.95 0.94
N GLU A 97 -16.59 17.02 0.99
CA GLU A 97 -16.21 17.84 -0.16
C GLU A 97 -15.03 17.23 -0.91
N HIS A 98 -14.14 16.55 -0.17
CA HIS A 98 -12.97 15.85 -0.69
C HIS A 98 -12.98 14.38 -0.24
N PRO A 99 -13.86 13.55 -0.85
CA PRO A 99 -14.08 12.18 -0.39
C PRO A 99 -13.03 11.17 -0.90
N LEU A 100 -12.03 11.63 -1.62
CA LEU A 100 -10.97 10.82 -2.22
C LEU A 100 -9.63 11.16 -1.58
N LEU A 101 -8.88 10.12 -1.22
CA LEU A 101 -7.53 10.25 -0.67
C LEU A 101 -6.59 9.27 -1.35
N SER A 102 -5.42 9.76 -1.75
CA SER A 102 -4.34 8.93 -2.29
C SER A 102 -3.03 9.28 -1.58
N ALA A 103 -2.35 8.28 -1.04
CA ALA A 103 -1.09 8.46 -0.32
C ALA A 103 -0.14 7.29 -0.54
N THR A 104 1.13 7.47 -0.17
CA THR A 104 2.12 6.41 -0.11
C THR A 104 2.41 6.08 1.36
N LEU A 105 2.27 4.81 1.69
CA LEU A 105 2.59 4.26 3.00
C LEU A 105 4.02 3.72 2.98
N SER A 106 4.96 4.46 3.53
CA SER A 106 6.35 4.03 3.66
C SER A 106 6.46 2.82 4.59
N GLY A 107 7.28 1.83 4.22
CA GLY A 107 7.47 0.61 5.01
C GLY A 107 6.44 -0.50 4.79
N TYR A 108 5.45 -0.31 3.92
CA TYR A 108 4.42 -1.32 3.62
C TYR A 108 4.55 -1.92 2.21
N GLY A 109 5.64 -1.63 1.50
CA GLY A 109 5.84 -2.05 0.10
C GLY A 109 6.38 -3.48 -0.09
N GLY A 110 6.77 -4.17 0.97
CA GLY A 110 7.31 -5.56 0.90
C GLY A 110 8.79 -5.68 0.53
N GLY A 111 9.54 -4.56 0.51
CA GLY A 111 10.99 -4.54 0.35
C GLY A 111 11.60 -3.33 1.03
N GLN A 112 12.92 -3.33 1.25
CA GLN A 112 13.61 -2.19 1.87
C GLN A 112 13.39 -0.92 1.04
N GLY A 113 12.78 0.11 1.64
CA GLY A 113 12.55 1.40 1.01
C GLY A 113 11.33 1.48 0.08
N SER A 114 10.62 0.37 -0.17
CA SER A 114 9.42 0.40 -0.99
C SER A 114 8.19 0.81 -0.19
N GLY A 115 7.37 1.71 -0.76
CA GLY A 115 6.09 2.12 -0.20
C GLY A 115 4.93 1.39 -0.88
N ALA A 116 3.83 1.20 -0.16
CA ALA A 116 2.56 0.81 -0.75
C ALA A 116 1.75 2.07 -1.07
N ARG A 117 1.11 2.11 -2.23
CA ARG A 117 0.15 3.17 -2.56
C ARG A 117 -1.21 2.79 -2.00
N ILE A 118 -1.79 3.67 -1.19
CA ILE A 118 -3.15 3.52 -0.67
C ILE A 118 -4.07 4.55 -1.33
N GLN A 119 -5.26 4.10 -1.68
CA GLN A 119 -6.37 4.95 -2.11
C GLN A 119 -7.58 4.64 -1.24
N LEU A 120 -8.25 5.68 -0.77
CA LEU A 120 -9.44 5.59 0.06
C LEU A 120 -10.53 6.46 -0.54
N VAL A 121 -11.75 5.95 -0.52
CA VAL A 121 -12.93 6.62 -1.07
C VAL A 121 -14.04 6.52 -0.03
N GLY A 122 -14.57 7.67 0.36
CA GLY A 122 -15.68 7.75 1.31
C GLY A 122 -16.93 8.39 0.74
N PRO A 123 -18.02 8.41 1.51
CA PRO A 123 -19.22 9.13 1.14
C PRO A 123 -18.96 10.64 0.95
N PRO A 124 -19.56 11.30 -0.05
CA PRO A 124 -20.63 10.85 -0.95
C PRO A 124 -20.15 10.22 -2.26
N ALA A 125 -18.83 10.04 -2.49
CA ALA A 125 -18.33 9.39 -3.71
C ALA A 125 -18.68 7.89 -3.73
N THR A 126 -18.82 7.29 -2.57
CA THR A 126 -19.52 6.00 -2.37
C THR A 126 -20.95 6.25 -1.87
N ARG A 127 -21.82 5.24 -1.90
CA ARG A 127 -23.21 5.40 -1.43
C ARG A 127 -23.29 5.57 0.09
N SER A 128 -22.59 4.74 0.86
CA SER A 128 -22.64 4.73 2.33
C SER A 128 -21.34 4.32 2.98
N ASP A 129 -20.62 3.40 2.36
CA ASP A 129 -19.50 2.72 2.98
C ASP A 129 -18.16 3.18 2.40
N TRP A 130 -17.11 3.05 3.18
CA TRP A 130 -15.76 3.29 2.74
C TRP A 130 -15.25 2.16 1.85
N ALA A 131 -14.53 2.52 0.80
CA ALA A 131 -13.79 1.61 -0.06
C ALA A 131 -12.29 1.95 -0.01
N MET A 132 -11.44 0.94 -0.25
CA MET A 132 -9.99 1.10 -0.18
C MET A 132 -9.29 0.21 -1.19
N ALA A 133 -8.17 0.70 -1.72
CA ALA A 133 -7.21 -0.08 -2.49
C ALA A 133 -5.81 0.15 -1.94
N ILE A 134 -5.06 -0.91 -1.72
CA ILE A 134 -3.62 -0.86 -1.44
C ILE A 134 -2.90 -1.60 -2.55
N ARG A 135 -2.05 -0.88 -3.29
CA ARG A 135 -1.22 -1.44 -4.35
C ARG A 135 0.25 -1.37 -3.95
N ARG A 136 0.94 -2.49 -4.10
CA ARG A 136 2.37 -2.60 -3.84
C ARG A 136 3.13 -2.65 -5.17
N HIS A 137 4.08 -1.74 -5.34
CA HIS A 137 4.98 -1.82 -6.47
C HIS A 137 5.97 -2.97 -6.25
N ARG A 138 5.83 -4.03 -7.04
CA ARG A 138 6.95 -4.95 -7.25
C ARG A 138 7.84 -4.33 -8.33
N LEU A 139 9.07 -3.98 -7.96
CA LEU A 139 10.14 -3.90 -8.94
C LEU A 139 10.41 -5.34 -9.39
N LEU A 140 9.69 -5.80 -10.40
CA LEU A 140 10.13 -6.92 -11.22
C LEU A 140 11.33 -6.34 -12.00
N GLU A 141 12.54 -6.61 -11.53
CA GLU A 141 13.71 -6.54 -12.37
C GLU A 141 13.54 -7.63 -13.45
N LEU A 142 12.79 -7.28 -14.50
CA LEU A 142 12.77 -8.10 -15.71
C LEU A 142 14.11 -7.84 -16.39
N PRO A 143 15.00 -8.83 -16.52
CA PRO A 143 16.21 -8.66 -17.30
C PRO A 143 15.82 -8.27 -18.72
N LEU A 144 16.60 -7.38 -19.35
CA LEU A 144 16.34 -6.90 -20.71
C LEU A 144 16.08 -8.04 -21.72
N ASP A 145 16.69 -9.19 -21.51
CA ASP A 145 16.49 -10.40 -22.31
C ASP A 145 15.05 -10.98 -22.22
N ALA A 146 14.27 -10.62 -21.22
CA ALA A 146 12.87 -11.01 -21.12
C ALA A 146 11.97 -10.21 -22.08
N TYR A 147 12.40 -9.02 -22.49
CA TYR A 147 11.72 -8.21 -23.50
C TYR A 147 11.95 -8.67 -24.92
N ASP A 148 13.08 -9.35 -25.18
CA ASP A 148 13.46 -9.83 -26.53
C ASP A 148 12.71 -11.08 -26.96
N ARG A 149 11.94 -11.71 -26.09
CA ARG A 149 11.18 -12.94 -26.35
C ARG A 149 9.66 -12.76 -26.43
N GLY A 150 9.19 -11.52 -26.54
CA GLY A 150 7.79 -11.26 -26.83
C GLY A 150 7.44 -11.81 -28.22
N PRO A 151 6.26 -12.45 -28.42
CA PRO A 151 5.84 -12.81 -29.76
C PRO A 151 5.76 -11.54 -30.59
N ILE A 152 6.62 -11.44 -31.59
CA ILE A 152 6.49 -10.42 -32.63
C ILE A 152 5.12 -10.70 -33.24
N THR A 153 4.15 -9.84 -32.98
CA THR A 153 2.86 -9.88 -33.65
C THR A 153 3.15 -9.85 -35.16
N PRO A 154 2.78 -10.86 -35.93
CA PRO A 154 3.02 -10.84 -37.36
C PRO A 154 2.37 -9.59 -37.94
N PRO A 155 2.97 -8.94 -38.94
CA PRO A 155 2.38 -7.76 -39.56
C PRO A 155 0.94 -8.10 -40.00
N VAL A 156 -0.01 -7.24 -39.62
CA VAL A 156 -1.38 -7.35 -40.10
C VAL A 156 -1.32 -7.28 -41.62
N GLU A 157 -1.63 -8.40 -42.28
CA GLU A 157 -1.72 -8.48 -43.72
C GLU A 157 -2.87 -7.53 -44.15
N GLN A 158 -2.50 -6.42 -44.79
CA GLN A 158 -3.50 -5.50 -45.33
C GLN A 158 -4.23 -6.22 -46.46
N PRO A 159 -5.56 -6.25 -46.45
CA PRO A 159 -6.33 -6.80 -47.57
C PRO A 159 -5.96 -6.04 -48.85
N ALA A 160 -5.69 -6.79 -49.92
CA ALA A 160 -5.41 -6.21 -51.23
C ALA A 160 -6.60 -5.32 -51.68
N PRO A 161 -6.35 -4.16 -52.32
CA PRO A 161 -7.42 -3.34 -52.86
C PRO A 161 -8.18 -4.15 -53.91
N ASP A 162 -9.50 -4.12 -53.79
CA ASP A 162 -10.41 -4.73 -54.78
C ASP A 162 -10.19 -4.15 -56.18
N PRO A 163 -10.34 -4.95 -57.23
CA PRO A 163 -10.10 -4.58 -58.63
C PRO A 163 -11.05 -3.53 -59.17
#